data_348a58fa738c0d516b9b0dfcf463dddb
#
_entry.id   348a58fa738c0d516b9b0dfcf463dddb
#
_cell.length_a   1.000
_cell.length_b   1.000
_cell.length_c   1.000
_cell.angle_alpha   90.00
_cell.angle_beta   90.00
_cell.angle_gamma   90.00
#
_symmetry.space_group_name_H-M   'P 1'
#
loop_
_entity.id
_entity.type
_entity.pdbx_description
1 polymer ?
#
loop_
_entity_poly.entity_id
_entity_poly.type
_entity_poly.pdbx_seq_one_letter_code
_entity_poly.pdbx_strand_id
1 'polypeptide(L)'
;MKHLIITAAFFAVTASLGLAEDIITTPFDGSFDDATFAVESAIVGQGLVIDYVSHVGEMLNRTGADVGSDKQIFAAADIFIFCSAKISREVMEADPMNIGYCPYGIFVAEDDDGVKVGYRSYPDGPMQKVQTLLSGIVEEAVGD
;
A
#
# COMPACT_ATOMS: atom_id res chain seq x y z
N MET A 1 -24.23 49.18 41.19
CA MET A 1 -24.32 48.51 39.86
C MET A 1 -23.07 47.70 39.65
N LYS A 2 -23.15 46.36 39.77
CA LYS A 2 -22.00 45.44 39.62
C LYS A 2 -22.07 44.81 38.21
N HIS A 3 -21.14 45.16 37.36
CA HIS A 3 -21.02 44.56 36.03
C HIS A 3 -20.33 43.20 36.13
N LEU A 4 -21.08 42.14 35.79
CA LEU A 4 -20.61 40.78 35.73
C LEU A 4 -20.03 40.55 34.31
N ILE A 5 -18.71 40.41 34.20
CA ILE A 5 -18.03 40.08 32.95
C ILE A 5 -18.00 38.56 32.85
N ILE A 6 -18.76 37.99 31.89
CA ILE A 6 -18.73 36.59 31.57
C ILE A 6 -17.65 36.39 30.50
N THR A 7 -16.56 35.76 30.89
CA THR A 7 -15.47 35.38 29.97
C THR A 7 -15.84 34.04 29.36
N ALA A 8 -16.24 34.00 28.07
CA ALA A 8 -16.43 32.80 27.34
C ALA A 8 -15.08 32.18 26.93
N ALA A 9 -14.75 31.04 27.50
CA ALA A 9 -13.57 30.26 27.08
C ALA A 9 -13.91 29.49 25.81
N PHE A 10 -13.30 29.88 24.69
CA PHE A 10 -13.35 29.14 23.44
C PHE A 10 -12.40 27.94 23.55
N PHE A 11 -12.95 26.74 23.68
CA PHE A 11 -12.18 25.50 23.49
C PHE A 11 -12.00 25.25 21.98
N ALA A 12 -10.79 25.50 21.47
CA ALA A 12 -10.42 25.08 20.13
C ALA A 12 -10.22 23.56 20.12
N VAL A 13 -11.17 22.84 19.55
CA VAL A 13 -11.03 21.42 19.22
C VAL A 13 -10.10 21.31 18.02
N THR A 14 -8.83 20.99 18.24
CA THR A 14 -7.91 20.62 17.17
C THR A 14 -8.29 19.23 16.69
N ALA A 15 -9.01 19.15 15.57
CA ALA A 15 -9.20 17.91 14.85
C ALA A 15 -7.82 17.48 14.32
N SER A 16 -7.28 16.40 14.85
CA SER A 16 -6.15 15.70 14.22
C SER A 16 -6.66 15.17 12.87
N LEU A 17 -6.20 15.77 11.78
CA LEU A 17 -6.33 15.20 10.45
C LEU A 17 -5.52 13.91 10.49
N GLY A 18 -6.19 12.77 10.65
CA GLY A 18 -5.57 11.47 10.41
C GLY A 18 -5.04 11.50 8.98
N LEU A 19 -3.74 11.31 8.81
CA LEU A 19 -3.15 11.14 7.49
C LEU A 19 -3.82 9.90 6.89
N ALA A 20 -4.55 10.07 5.79
CA ALA A 20 -4.98 8.95 4.98
C ALA A 20 -3.72 8.19 4.54
N GLU A 21 -3.77 6.86 4.58
CA GLU A 21 -2.70 6.06 3.98
C GLU A 21 -2.63 6.42 2.50
N ASP A 22 -1.51 6.98 2.07
CA ASP A 22 -1.30 7.34 0.68
C ASP A 22 -0.88 6.08 -0.10
N ILE A 23 -1.38 5.95 -1.33
CA ILE A 23 -0.91 4.93 -2.26
C ILE A 23 0.27 5.53 -3.04
N ILE A 24 1.41 4.88 -2.93
CA ILE A 24 2.64 5.25 -3.64
C ILE A 24 2.71 4.41 -4.91
N THR A 25 2.82 5.06 -6.07
CA THR A 25 2.87 4.38 -7.36
C THR A 25 4.03 4.88 -8.21
N THR A 26 4.62 3.98 -8.98
CA THR A 26 5.65 4.25 -9.98
C THR A 26 5.18 3.69 -11.32
N PRO A 27 5.18 4.46 -12.42
CA PRO A 27 4.92 3.94 -13.76
C PRO A 27 5.93 2.86 -14.14
N PHE A 28 5.48 1.85 -14.87
CA PHE A 28 6.33 0.80 -15.42
C PHE A 28 6.33 0.90 -16.95
N ASP A 29 7.51 0.95 -17.55
CA ASP A 29 7.66 0.97 -19.01
C ASP A 29 7.75 -0.46 -19.55
N GLY A 30 6.60 -1.05 -19.88
CA GLY A 30 6.49 -2.42 -20.36
C GLY A 30 5.09 -2.97 -20.21
N SER A 31 4.95 -4.26 -20.45
CA SER A 31 3.68 -4.97 -20.31
C SER A 31 3.38 -5.30 -18.83
N PHE A 32 2.12 -5.64 -18.55
CA PHE A 32 1.70 -6.16 -17.24
C PHE A 32 2.49 -7.40 -16.84
N ASP A 33 2.71 -8.32 -17.78
CA ASP A 33 3.48 -9.56 -17.54
C ASP A 33 4.94 -9.27 -17.22
N ASP A 34 5.56 -8.31 -17.91
CA ASP A 34 6.93 -7.87 -17.60
C ASP A 34 7.02 -7.26 -16.19
N ALA A 35 6.05 -6.43 -15.82
CA ALA A 35 6.00 -5.79 -14.51
C ALA A 35 5.79 -6.82 -13.38
N THR A 36 4.88 -7.78 -13.55
CA THR A 36 4.65 -8.85 -12.57
C THR A 36 5.89 -9.72 -12.40
N PHE A 37 6.56 -10.08 -13.50
CA PHE A 37 7.83 -10.82 -13.45
C PHE A 37 8.94 -10.04 -12.76
N ALA A 38 9.06 -8.72 -13.03
CA ALA A 38 10.07 -7.86 -12.41
C ALA A 38 9.84 -7.73 -10.89
N VAL A 39 8.59 -7.52 -10.47
CA VAL A 39 8.23 -7.43 -9.04
C VAL A 39 8.49 -8.75 -8.33
N GLU A 40 8.07 -9.89 -8.90
CA GLU A 40 8.36 -11.21 -8.34
C GLU A 40 9.86 -11.43 -8.18
N SER A 41 10.63 -11.12 -9.23
CA SER A 41 12.09 -11.28 -9.25
C SER A 41 12.76 -10.40 -8.19
N ALA A 42 12.33 -9.15 -8.03
CA ALA A 42 12.87 -8.24 -7.03
C ALA A 42 12.55 -8.70 -5.59
N ILE A 43 11.32 -9.18 -5.31
CA ILE A 43 10.95 -9.73 -4.00
C ILE A 43 11.83 -10.96 -3.66
N VAL A 44 11.95 -11.90 -4.59
CA VAL A 44 12.75 -13.12 -4.41
C VAL A 44 14.26 -12.80 -4.34
N GLY A 45 14.71 -11.81 -5.11
CA GLY A 45 16.07 -11.30 -5.08
C GLY A 45 16.50 -10.76 -3.71
N GLN A 46 15.57 -10.19 -2.94
CA GLN A 46 15.78 -9.78 -1.54
C GLN A 46 15.78 -10.96 -0.53
N GLY A 47 15.66 -12.20 -1.02
CA GLY A 47 15.60 -13.40 -0.17
C GLY A 47 14.24 -13.56 0.53
N LEU A 48 13.19 -12.92 0.02
CA LEU A 48 11.84 -13.01 0.57
C LEU A 48 11.04 -14.09 -0.15
N VAL A 49 10.02 -14.61 0.53
CA VAL A 49 9.08 -15.59 -0.03
C VAL A 49 7.75 -14.91 -0.26
N ILE A 50 7.19 -15.08 -1.45
CA ILE A 50 5.83 -14.63 -1.77
C ILE A 50 4.86 -15.66 -1.20
N ASP A 51 4.04 -15.22 -0.23
CA ASP A 51 3.07 -16.08 0.43
C ASP A 51 1.86 -16.35 -0.48
N TYR A 52 1.44 -15.33 -1.23
CA TYR A 52 0.27 -15.39 -2.10
C TYR A 52 0.29 -14.27 -3.14
N VAL A 53 -0.23 -14.56 -4.34
CA VAL A 53 -0.55 -13.55 -5.35
C VAL A 53 -2.06 -13.44 -5.48
N SER A 54 -2.62 -12.26 -5.20
CA SER A 54 -4.05 -12.01 -5.31
C SER A 54 -4.37 -11.43 -6.69
N HIS A 55 -5.07 -12.19 -7.53
CA HIS A 55 -5.49 -11.77 -8.87
C HIS A 55 -6.77 -10.91 -8.79
N VAL A 56 -6.61 -9.70 -8.25
CA VAL A 56 -7.73 -8.78 -7.98
C VAL A 56 -8.42 -8.33 -9.27
N GLY A 57 -7.66 -8.10 -10.34
CA GLY A 57 -8.20 -7.72 -11.64
C GLY A 57 -9.15 -8.78 -12.20
N GLU A 58 -8.77 -10.04 -12.14
CA GLU A 58 -9.64 -11.16 -12.56
C GLU A 58 -10.91 -11.24 -11.72
N MET A 59 -10.78 -11.07 -10.40
CA MET A 59 -11.93 -11.09 -9.49
C MET A 59 -12.91 -9.98 -9.84
N LEU A 60 -12.43 -8.74 -9.99
CA LEU A 60 -13.27 -7.59 -10.32
C LEU A 60 -13.94 -7.74 -11.69
N ASN A 61 -13.22 -8.18 -12.70
CA ASN A 61 -13.75 -8.36 -14.05
C ASN A 61 -14.82 -9.48 -14.10
N ARG A 62 -14.60 -10.56 -13.36
CA ARG A 62 -15.53 -11.71 -13.31
C ARG A 62 -16.82 -11.40 -12.54
N THR A 63 -16.73 -10.60 -11.48
CA THR A 63 -17.86 -10.36 -10.56
C THR A 63 -18.62 -9.06 -10.84
N GLY A 64 -18.17 -8.24 -11.77
CA GLY A 64 -18.78 -6.94 -12.06
C GLY A 64 -20.28 -7.04 -12.35
N ALA A 65 -20.68 -7.92 -13.25
CA ALA A 65 -22.08 -8.11 -13.61
C ALA A 65 -22.95 -8.59 -12.42
N ASP A 66 -22.40 -9.42 -11.53
CA ASP A 66 -23.10 -9.94 -10.36
C ASP A 66 -23.46 -8.85 -9.35
N VAL A 67 -22.68 -7.76 -9.32
CA VAL A 67 -22.91 -6.61 -8.46
C VAL A 67 -23.51 -5.42 -9.20
N GLY A 68 -23.95 -5.61 -10.45
CA GLY A 68 -24.63 -4.59 -11.25
C GLY A 68 -23.72 -3.53 -11.85
N SER A 69 -22.46 -3.85 -12.05
CA SER A 69 -21.46 -2.96 -12.68
C SER A 69 -20.98 -3.54 -14.02
N ASP A 70 -20.99 -2.71 -15.06
CA ASP A 70 -20.43 -3.01 -16.38
C ASP A 70 -19.08 -2.33 -16.63
N LYS A 71 -18.58 -1.59 -15.64
CA LYS A 71 -17.34 -0.84 -15.74
C LYS A 71 -16.14 -1.75 -15.52
N GLN A 72 -15.26 -1.85 -16.52
CA GLN A 72 -13.92 -2.41 -16.33
C GLN A 72 -13.06 -1.39 -15.57
N ILE A 73 -12.47 -1.81 -14.44
CA ILE A 73 -11.65 -0.94 -13.59
C ILE A 73 -10.18 -1.06 -14.00
N PHE A 74 -9.72 -2.30 -14.19
CA PHE A 74 -8.36 -2.62 -14.62
C PHE A 74 -8.41 -3.59 -15.80
N ALA A 75 -7.47 -3.45 -16.73
CA ALA A 75 -7.21 -4.49 -17.72
C ALA A 75 -6.64 -5.73 -17.02
N ALA A 76 -5.70 -5.54 -16.10
CA ALA A 76 -5.14 -6.55 -15.22
C ALA A 76 -4.71 -5.92 -13.88
N ALA A 77 -4.77 -6.68 -12.78
CA ALA A 77 -4.26 -6.23 -11.48
C ALA A 77 -3.96 -7.41 -10.57
N ASP A 78 -2.74 -7.46 -10.05
CA ASP A 78 -2.25 -8.47 -9.11
C ASP A 78 -1.64 -7.80 -7.89
N ILE A 79 -1.77 -8.45 -6.73
CA ILE A 79 -1.11 -8.01 -5.49
C ILE A 79 -0.22 -9.15 -4.98
N PHE A 80 1.07 -8.89 -4.89
CA PHE A 80 2.06 -9.79 -4.31
C PHE A 80 2.09 -9.59 -2.80
N ILE A 81 1.79 -10.63 -2.05
CA ILE A 81 1.67 -10.62 -0.60
C ILE A 81 2.83 -11.40 0.01
N PHE A 82 3.56 -10.77 0.91
CA PHE A 82 4.75 -11.35 1.55
C PHE A 82 5.05 -10.71 2.90
N CYS A 83 5.96 -11.34 3.67
CA CYS A 83 6.51 -10.79 4.89
C CYS A 83 8.03 -10.89 4.90
N SER A 84 8.68 -10.00 5.65
CA SER A 84 10.10 -10.10 5.99
C SER A 84 10.21 -10.54 7.45
N ALA A 85 10.70 -11.75 7.71
CA ALA A 85 10.83 -12.26 9.08
C ALA A 85 11.64 -11.32 9.98
N LYS A 86 12.73 -10.74 9.45
CA LYS A 86 13.58 -9.79 10.18
C LYS A 86 12.85 -8.48 10.48
N ILE A 87 12.32 -7.81 9.45
CA ILE A 87 11.69 -6.50 9.61
C ILE A 87 10.38 -6.62 10.39
N SER A 88 9.56 -7.65 10.12
CA SER A 88 8.32 -7.89 10.88
C SER A 88 8.61 -8.09 12.37
N ARG A 89 9.67 -8.84 12.70
CA ARG A 89 10.10 -9.01 14.09
C ARG A 89 10.47 -7.68 14.73
N GLU A 90 11.31 -6.89 14.09
CA GLU A 90 11.78 -5.61 14.61
C GLU A 90 10.62 -4.62 14.85
N VAL A 91 9.69 -4.50 13.90
CA VAL A 91 8.59 -3.54 14.03
C VAL A 91 7.55 -3.97 15.05
N MET A 92 7.31 -5.30 15.22
CA MET A 92 6.37 -5.81 16.20
C MET A 92 6.97 -5.85 17.62
N GLU A 93 8.28 -5.96 17.76
CA GLU A 93 8.95 -5.77 19.08
C GLU A 93 8.86 -4.31 19.54
N ALA A 94 8.84 -3.34 18.61
CA ALA A 94 8.62 -1.93 18.92
C ALA A 94 7.16 -1.65 19.34
N ASP A 95 6.18 -2.23 18.64
CA ASP A 95 4.76 -2.18 18.96
C ASP A 95 4.05 -3.43 18.38
N PRO A 96 3.52 -4.32 19.22
CA PRO A 96 2.80 -5.52 18.75
C PRO A 96 1.61 -5.22 17.83
N MET A 97 0.99 -4.02 17.92
CA MET A 97 -0.14 -3.65 17.09
C MET A 97 0.26 -3.37 15.64
N ASN A 98 1.56 -3.29 15.32
CA ASN A 98 2.07 -3.26 13.95
C ASN A 98 1.74 -4.55 13.18
N ILE A 99 1.25 -5.60 13.85
CA ILE A 99 0.66 -6.79 13.21
C ILE A 99 -0.45 -6.43 12.21
N GLY A 100 -1.18 -5.34 12.44
CA GLY A 100 -2.23 -4.86 11.55
C GLY A 100 -1.75 -4.42 10.17
N TYR A 101 -0.45 -4.22 9.99
CA TYR A 101 0.18 -3.87 8.71
C TYR A 101 0.82 -5.06 7.99
N CYS A 102 0.80 -6.24 8.60
CA CYS A 102 1.32 -7.47 8.02
C CYS A 102 0.14 -8.37 7.55
N PRO A 103 0.24 -9.06 6.40
CA PRO A 103 1.37 -9.09 5.48
C PRO A 103 1.52 -7.80 4.66
N TYR A 104 2.72 -7.61 4.07
CA TYR A 104 2.99 -6.49 3.18
C TYR A 104 2.52 -6.80 1.78
N GLY A 105 2.25 -5.76 0.98
CA GLY A 105 1.79 -5.93 -0.38
C GLY A 105 2.41 -4.94 -1.35
N ILE A 106 2.80 -5.45 -2.53
CA ILE A 106 3.12 -4.66 -3.72
C ILE A 106 2.13 -5.05 -4.79
N PHE A 107 1.47 -4.07 -5.40
CA PHE A 107 0.54 -4.32 -6.49
C PHE A 107 1.14 -3.91 -7.84
N VAL A 108 0.72 -4.63 -8.87
CA VAL A 108 0.87 -4.25 -10.27
C VAL A 108 -0.52 -4.07 -10.83
N ALA A 109 -0.78 -2.96 -11.49
CA ALA A 109 -2.08 -2.67 -12.08
C ALA A 109 -1.91 -2.04 -13.46
N GLU A 110 -2.75 -2.48 -14.41
CA GLU A 110 -2.87 -1.92 -15.75
C GLU A 110 -4.24 -1.31 -15.93
N ASP A 111 -4.27 -0.03 -16.25
CA ASP A 111 -5.46 0.73 -16.61
C ASP A 111 -5.24 1.50 -17.93
N ASP A 112 -6.16 2.42 -18.28
CA ASP A 112 -6.07 3.21 -19.51
C ASP A 112 -4.82 4.13 -19.56
N ASP A 113 -4.20 4.42 -18.42
CA ASP A 113 -2.97 5.23 -18.31
C ASP A 113 -1.68 4.39 -18.36
N GLY A 114 -1.79 3.06 -18.45
CA GLY A 114 -0.68 2.11 -18.54
C GLY A 114 -0.44 1.31 -17.27
N VAL A 115 0.74 0.70 -17.19
CA VAL A 115 1.13 -0.18 -16.09
C VAL A 115 1.76 0.62 -14.95
N LYS A 116 1.37 0.31 -13.72
CA LYS A 116 1.85 0.93 -12.49
C LYS A 116 2.22 -0.15 -11.47
N VAL A 117 3.32 0.05 -10.77
CA VAL A 117 3.71 -0.73 -9.60
C VAL A 117 3.57 0.15 -8.37
N GLY A 118 3.05 -0.37 -7.28
CA GLY A 118 2.85 0.46 -6.10
C GLY A 118 2.60 -0.31 -4.82
N TYR A 119 2.53 0.45 -3.73
CA TYR A 119 2.27 -0.03 -2.38
C TYR A 119 1.62 1.08 -1.54
N ARG A 120 1.05 0.74 -0.40
CA ARG A 120 0.54 1.74 0.56
C ARG A 120 1.68 2.33 1.38
N SER A 121 1.57 3.60 1.76
CA SER A 121 2.47 4.21 2.73
C SER A 121 2.30 3.59 4.13
N TYR A 122 3.32 3.73 4.96
CA TYR A 122 3.32 3.23 6.32
C TYR A 122 3.54 4.38 7.31
N PRO A 123 3.02 4.25 8.56
CA PRO A 123 3.18 5.29 9.57
C PRO A 123 4.64 5.63 9.86
N ASP A 124 4.86 6.87 10.31
CA ASP A 124 6.16 7.32 10.80
C ASP A 124 6.69 6.43 11.94
N GLY A 125 8.01 6.43 12.11
CA GLY A 125 8.67 5.66 13.15
C GLY A 125 9.10 4.26 12.69
N PRO A 126 8.92 3.20 13.51
CA PRO A 126 9.43 1.86 13.20
C PRO A 126 8.95 1.29 11.87
N MET A 127 7.71 1.61 11.46
CA MET A 127 7.11 1.11 10.22
C MET A 127 7.76 1.67 8.95
N GLN A 128 8.55 2.73 9.05
CA GLN A 128 9.33 3.25 7.92
C GLN A 128 10.39 2.25 7.42
N LYS A 129 10.78 1.26 8.22
CA LYS A 129 11.63 0.14 7.76
C LYS A 129 10.92 -0.73 6.71
N VAL A 130 9.61 -0.93 6.89
CA VAL A 130 8.77 -1.64 5.90
C VAL A 130 8.68 -0.81 4.64
N GLN A 131 8.37 0.48 4.75
CA GLN A 131 8.27 1.36 3.59
C GLN A 131 9.57 1.41 2.79
N THR A 132 10.73 1.47 3.47
CA THR A 132 12.06 1.42 2.81
C THR A 132 12.28 0.10 2.08
N LEU A 133 11.86 -1.03 2.66
CA LEU A 133 11.94 -2.32 1.98
C LEU A 133 11.10 -2.32 0.70
N LEU A 134 9.85 -1.88 0.77
CA LEU A 134 8.94 -1.89 -0.37
C LEU A 134 9.39 -0.91 -1.47
N SER A 135 9.86 0.29 -1.08
CA SER A 135 10.45 1.26 -2.01
C SER A 135 11.62 0.64 -2.77
N GLY A 136 12.56 0.02 -2.06
CA GLY A 136 13.73 -0.62 -2.70
C GLY A 136 13.35 -1.75 -3.67
N ILE A 137 12.33 -2.56 -3.33
CA ILE A 137 11.83 -3.59 -4.23
C ILE A 137 11.20 -2.98 -5.49
N VAL A 138 10.39 -1.92 -5.33
CA VAL A 138 9.76 -1.24 -6.47
C VAL A 138 10.80 -0.56 -7.35
N GLU A 139 11.79 0.14 -6.77
CA GLU A 139 12.89 0.75 -7.51
C GLU A 139 13.69 -0.29 -8.32
N GLU A 140 13.99 -1.44 -7.72
CA GLU A 140 14.65 -2.56 -8.41
C GLU A 140 13.78 -3.10 -9.57
N ALA A 141 12.47 -3.26 -9.34
CA ALA A 141 11.55 -3.81 -10.34
C ALA A 141 11.36 -2.87 -11.54
N VAL A 142 11.31 -1.55 -11.33
CA VAL A 142 11.13 -0.57 -12.42
C VAL A 142 12.43 -0.20 -13.14
N GLY A 143 13.60 -0.59 -12.60
CA GLY A 143 14.89 -0.44 -13.24
C GLY A 143 15.53 0.93 -13.06
N ASP A 144 15.26 1.65 -11.97
CA ASP A 144 15.87 2.92 -11.57
C ASP A 144 17.09 2.71 -10.65
#